data_0ab324acac0a0268a4f52427e0129d10
#
_entry.id   0ab324acac0a0268a4f52427e0129d10
#
_cell.length_a   1.000
_cell.length_b   1.000
_cell.length_c   1.000
_cell.angle_alpha   90.00
_cell.angle_beta   90.00
_cell.angle_gamma   90.00
#
_symmetry.space_group_name_H-M   'P 1'
#
loop_
_entity.id
_entity.type
_entity.pdbx_description
1 polymer ?
#
loop_
_entity_poly.entity_id
_entity_poly.type
_entity_poly.pdbx_seq_one_letter_code
_entity_poly.pdbx_strand_id
1 'polypeptide(L)'
;MPMNCLLIGAGGHAKAVVEAARASLGGVSAYADPKPADWLDAAQIDDDDSAGAGDMPVILGLGGVTAEHLEKRLALLRRYLGRGHAAPVVRHPAAYISAAAELGAGSIVLGGAVVQPGAVLGEGVIVNTRAVVEHDTAIGAGAHIAPGAIVLGGCRIGDCAMIGAGAVVLPGAVVGDGELVPALARHGDPA
;
A
#
# COMPACT_ATOMS: atom_id res chain seq x y z
N MET A 1 -8.15 -16.09 -14.64
CA MET A 1 -6.77 -16.46 -15.00
C MET A 1 -5.82 -15.71 -14.06
N PRO A 2 -4.68 -16.31 -13.62
CA PRO A 2 -3.71 -15.56 -12.84
C PRO A 2 -3.20 -14.37 -13.66
N MET A 3 -3.12 -13.20 -13.02
CA MET A 3 -2.56 -12.00 -13.64
C MET A 3 -1.04 -12.01 -13.52
N ASN A 4 -0.34 -11.80 -14.63
CA ASN A 4 1.09 -11.54 -14.59
C ASN A 4 1.31 -10.03 -14.40
N CYS A 5 1.88 -9.64 -13.27
CA CYS A 5 2.08 -8.24 -12.94
C CYS A 5 3.53 -7.80 -13.19
N LEU A 6 3.69 -6.51 -13.50
CA LEU A 6 4.96 -5.80 -13.47
C LEU A 6 5.18 -5.22 -12.06
N LEU A 7 6.27 -5.59 -11.40
CA LEU A 7 6.68 -5.04 -10.11
C LEU A 7 7.58 -3.83 -10.31
N ILE A 8 7.24 -2.72 -9.68
CA ILE A 8 8.07 -1.51 -9.69
C ILE A 8 8.79 -1.36 -8.35
N GLY A 9 10.10 -1.51 -8.36
CA GLY A 9 10.95 -1.56 -7.17
C GLY A 9 10.99 -2.96 -6.56
N ALA A 10 12.20 -3.50 -6.40
CA ALA A 10 12.45 -4.87 -5.92
C ALA A 10 13.26 -4.91 -4.62
N GLY A 11 13.11 -3.90 -3.76
CA GLY A 11 13.76 -3.79 -2.45
C GLY A 11 13.13 -4.69 -1.37
N GLY A 12 13.47 -4.41 -0.12
CA GLY A 12 13.02 -5.23 1.03
C GLY A 12 11.51 -5.31 1.19
N HIS A 13 10.78 -4.21 1.02
CA HIS A 13 9.32 -4.18 1.09
C HIS A 13 8.68 -5.03 -0.01
N ALA A 14 9.27 -5.05 -1.20
CA ALA A 14 8.80 -5.83 -2.34
C ALA A 14 8.64 -7.31 -2.03
N LYS A 15 9.45 -7.88 -1.13
CA LYS A 15 9.36 -9.30 -0.75
C LYS A 15 7.99 -9.66 -0.18
N ALA A 16 7.48 -8.85 0.74
CA ALA A 16 6.14 -9.04 1.32
C ALA A 16 5.02 -8.77 0.29
N VAL A 17 5.21 -7.77 -0.57
CA VAL A 17 4.25 -7.44 -1.63
C VAL A 17 4.15 -8.58 -2.66
N VAL A 18 5.29 -9.14 -3.10
CA VAL A 18 5.33 -10.25 -4.07
C VAL A 18 4.70 -11.50 -3.49
N GLU A 19 4.94 -11.82 -2.20
CA GLU A 19 4.29 -12.94 -1.53
C GLU A 19 2.77 -12.79 -1.54
N ALA A 20 2.27 -11.61 -1.15
CA ALA A 20 0.84 -11.31 -1.18
C ALA A 20 0.25 -11.35 -2.60
N ALA A 21 0.98 -10.81 -3.60
CA ALA A 21 0.55 -10.82 -4.99
C ALA A 21 0.49 -12.23 -5.58
N ARG A 22 1.46 -13.09 -5.28
CA ARG A 22 1.44 -14.51 -5.70
C ARG A 22 0.19 -15.23 -5.20
N ALA A 23 -0.19 -14.95 -3.97
CA ALA A 23 -1.34 -15.61 -3.34
C ALA A 23 -2.71 -15.05 -3.78
N SER A 24 -2.77 -13.82 -4.31
CA SER A 24 -4.02 -13.15 -4.64
C SER A 24 -4.21 -12.81 -6.11
N LEU A 25 -3.15 -12.60 -6.87
CA LEU A 25 -3.21 -12.14 -8.26
C LEU A 25 -2.62 -13.16 -9.25
N GLY A 26 -1.73 -14.03 -8.82
CA GLY A 26 -1.01 -14.98 -9.68
C GLY A 26 0.49 -14.76 -9.72
N GLY A 27 0.97 -13.54 -9.43
CA GLY A 27 2.37 -13.27 -9.22
C GLY A 27 2.95 -12.14 -10.08
N VAL A 28 4.27 -12.13 -10.14
CA VAL A 28 5.10 -11.15 -10.84
C VAL A 28 5.87 -11.88 -11.93
N SER A 29 5.81 -11.40 -13.17
CA SER A 29 6.54 -11.95 -14.32
C SER A 29 7.71 -11.07 -14.76
N ALA A 30 7.68 -9.78 -14.42
CA ALA A 30 8.76 -8.85 -14.70
C ALA A 30 8.89 -7.83 -13.55
N TYR A 31 10.06 -7.24 -13.41
CA TYR A 31 10.28 -6.15 -12.46
C TYR A 31 11.16 -5.06 -13.05
N ALA A 32 10.91 -3.82 -12.65
CA ALA A 32 11.75 -2.67 -12.93
C ALA A 32 12.39 -2.17 -11.63
N ASP A 33 13.71 -2.28 -11.54
CA ASP A 33 14.54 -1.76 -10.45
C ASP A 33 15.95 -1.54 -11.01
N PRO A 34 16.64 -0.44 -10.66
CA PRO A 34 18.03 -0.20 -11.10
C PRO A 34 19.01 -1.28 -10.63
N LYS A 35 18.66 -2.03 -9.60
CA LYS A 35 19.49 -3.11 -9.04
C LYS A 35 18.87 -4.46 -9.35
N PRO A 36 19.69 -5.49 -9.66
CA PRO A 36 19.19 -6.85 -9.81
C PRO A 36 18.59 -7.37 -8.50
N ALA A 37 17.56 -8.19 -8.63
CA ALA A 37 16.84 -8.80 -7.51
C ALA A 37 16.97 -10.32 -7.58
N ASP A 38 18.11 -10.87 -7.18
CA ASP A 38 18.44 -12.32 -7.25
C ASP A 38 17.46 -13.21 -6.47
N TRP A 39 16.67 -12.61 -5.57
CA TRP A 39 15.64 -13.29 -4.78
C TRP A 39 14.32 -13.49 -5.56
N LEU A 40 14.15 -12.81 -6.70
CA LEU A 40 12.90 -12.78 -7.47
C LEU A 40 13.07 -13.51 -8.79
N ASP A 41 12.34 -14.59 -8.95
CA ASP A 41 12.26 -15.32 -10.23
C ASP A 41 11.30 -14.60 -11.19
N ALA A 42 11.80 -13.54 -11.82
CA ALA A 42 11.10 -12.71 -12.78
C ALA A 42 12.11 -11.98 -13.69
N ALA A 43 11.70 -11.58 -14.87
CA ALA A 43 12.57 -10.86 -15.79
C ALA A 43 12.81 -9.42 -15.32
N GLN A 44 14.08 -9.02 -15.19
CA GLN A 44 14.41 -7.60 -14.99
C GLN A 44 14.24 -6.86 -16.31
N ILE A 45 13.61 -5.70 -16.26
CA ILE A 45 13.53 -4.76 -17.39
C ILE A 45 14.27 -3.47 -17.01
N ASP A 46 15.01 -2.92 -17.97
CA ASP A 46 15.91 -1.79 -17.71
C ASP A 46 15.17 -0.46 -17.48
N ASP A 47 13.99 -0.32 -18.07
CA ASP A 47 13.15 0.87 -17.98
C ASP A 47 11.69 0.50 -17.82
N ASP A 48 10.99 1.26 -17.00
CA ASP A 48 9.55 1.20 -16.87
C ASP A 48 8.80 1.58 -18.17
N ASP A 49 9.45 2.29 -19.10
CA ASP A 49 8.93 2.63 -20.43
C ASP A 49 8.97 1.44 -21.42
N SER A 50 9.78 0.42 -21.17
CA SER A 50 9.88 -0.78 -22.02
C SER A 50 8.71 -1.75 -21.84
N ALA A 51 7.97 -1.68 -20.77
CA ALA A 51 6.70 -2.37 -20.62
C ALA A 51 5.67 -1.64 -21.49
N GLY A 52 5.20 -2.26 -22.56
CA GLY A 52 4.18 -1.70 -23.44
C GLY A 52 3.02 -1.11 -22.63
N ALA A 53 2.62 0.11 -22.94
CA ALA A 53 1.58 0.82 -22.20
C ALA A 53 0.31 -0.04 -22.10
N GLY A 54 -0.13 -0.35 -20.89
CA GLY A 54 -1.37 -1.05 -20.61
C GLY A 54 -1.34 -2.59 -20.71
N ASP A 55 -0.24 -3.20 -21.12
CA ASP A 55 -0.20 -4.66 -21.34
C ASP A 55 -0.09 -5.46 -20.03
N MET A 56 0.56 -4.92 -19.01
CA MET A 56 0.67 -5.58 -17.72
C MET A 56 0.13 -4.71 -16.58
N PRO A 57 -0.66 -5.27 -15.66
CA PRO A 57 -1.00 -4.59 -14.42
C PRO A 57 0.28 -4.30 -13.62
N VAL A 58 0.33 -3.13 -12.97
CA VAL A 58 1.49 -2.73 -12.15
C VAL A 58 1.21 -2.88 -10.67
N ILE A 59 2.20 -3.33 -9.91
CA ILE A 59 2.20 -3.30 -8.45
C ILE A 59 3.48 -2.61 -7.96
N LEU A 60 3.36 -1.80 -6.91
CA LEU A 60 4.51 -1.09 -6.36
C LEU A 60 5.16 -1.89 -5.23
N GLY A 61 6.39 -2.36 -5.44
CA GLY A 61 7.24 -2.96 -4.41
C GLY A 61 7.94 -1.93 -3.53
N LEU A 62 7.74 -0.66 -3.80
CA LEU A 62 8.31 0.45 -3.05
C LEU A 62 7.49 0.70 -1.78
N GLY A 63 8.15 0.81 -0.65
CA GLY A 63 7.58 1.35 0.58
C GLY A 63 7.89 2.83 0.73
N GLY A 64 7.61 3.39 1.90
CA GLY A 64 7.95 4.76 2.29
C GLY A 64 7.81 4.93 3.79
N VAL A 65 8.72 5.68 4.40
CA VAL A 65 8.69 5.98 5.84
C VAL A 65 8.75 7.48 6.12
N THR A 66 8.79 8.30 5.07
CA THR A 66 8.70 9.76 5.13
C THR A 66 7.66 10.25 4.13
N ALA A 67 7.09 11.43 4.34
CA ALA A 67 6.15 12.06 3.41
C ALA A 67 6.74 12.11 1.98
N GLU A 68 7.97 12.57 1.83
CA GLU A 68 8.65 12.66 0.52
C GLU A 68 8.70 11.30 -0.21
N HIS A 69 9.00 10.21 0.49
CA HIS A 69 9.02 8.87 -0.10
C HIS A 69 7.61 8.42 -0.52
N LEU A 70 6.60 8.72 0.28
CA LEU A 70 5.21 8.36 0.00
C LEU A 70 4.65 9.18 -1.16
N GLU A 71 4.97 10.47 -1.24
CA GLU A 71 4.63 11.35 -2.37
C GLU A 71 5.25 10.85 -3.69
N LYS A 72 6.55 10.53 -3.69
CA LYS A 72 7.23 9.96 -4.86
C LYS A 72 6.60 8.63 -5.29
N ARG A 73 6.23 7.78 -4.32
CA ARG A 73 5.57 6.52 -4.57
C ARG A 73 4.18 6.72 -5.19
N LEU A 74 3.39 7.65 -4.64
CA LEU A 74 2.06 7.98 -5.16
C LEU A 74 2.13 8.60 -6.56
N ALA A 75 3.07 9.53 -6.79
CA ALA A 75 3.31 10.12 -8.10
C ALA A 75 3.68 9.04 -9.14
N LEU A 76 4.51 8.08 -8.76
CA LEU A 76 4.88 6.95 -9.61
C LEU A 76 3.65 6.08 -9.97
N LEU A 77 2.80 5.75 -8.99
CA LEU A 77 1.55 5.02 -9.24
C LEU A 77 0.67 5.77 -10.25
N ARG A 78 0.45 7.07 -10.02
CA ARG A 78 -0.36 7.91 -10.88
C ARG A 78 0.20 8.03 -12.29
N ARG A 79 1.53 8.03 -12.45
CA ARG A 79 2.18 7.99 -13.77
C ARG A 79 1.81 6.74 -14.54
N TYR A 80 1.83 5.55 -13.91
CA TYR A 80 1.43 4.31 -14.56
C TYR A 80 -0.07 4.27 -14.87
N LEU A 81 -0.92 4.70 -13.95
CA LEU A 81 -2.36 4.83 -14.20
C LEU A 81 -2.66 5.77 -15.38
N GLY A 82 -1.97 6.91 -15.44
CA GLY A 82 -2.09 7.87 -16.55
C GLY A 82 -1.61 7.34 -17.91
N ARG A 83 -0.79 6.29 -17.92
CA ARG A 83 -0.35 5.56 -19.11
C ARG A 83 -1.28 4.41 -19.51
N GLY A 84 -2.36 4.19 -18.74
CA GLY A 84 -3.35 3.15 -19.01
C GLY A 84 -3.09 1.81 -18.33
N HIS A 85 -2.03 1.67 -17.52
CA HIS A 85 -1.82 0.44 -16.73
C HIS A 85 -2.91 0.30 -15.66
N ALA A 86 -3.42 -0.92 -15.48
CA ALA A 86 -4.20 -1.24 -14.30
C ALA A 86 -3.27 -1.36 -13.07
N ALA A 87 -3.73 -0.92 -11.91
CA ALA A 87 -3.04 -1.13 -10.64
C ALA A 87 -3.97 -1.89 -9.69
N PRO A 88 -3.94 -3.22 -9.69
CA PRO A 88 -4.81 -4.03 -8.86
C PRO A 88 -4.50 -3.84 -7.37
N VAL A 89 -5.51 -4.04 -6.53
CA VAL A 89 -5.32 -4.10 -5.08
C VAL A 89 -4.66 -5.44 -4.73
N VAL A 90 -3.50 -5.37 -4.06
CA VAL A 90 -2.82 -6.55 -3.52
C VAL A 90 -3.40 -6.89 -2.15
N ARG A 91 -3.96 -8.09 -2.00
CA ARG A 91 -4.61 -8.54 -0.75
C ARG A 91 -3.98 -9.84 -0.29
N HIS A 92 -3.26 -9.79 0.84
CA HIS A 92 -2.74 -11.04 1.41
C HIS A 92 -3.90 -11.93 1.89
N PRO A 93 -3.89 -13.25 1.64
CA PRO A 93 -5.00 -14.15 2.03
C PRO A 93 -5.30 -14.16 3.53
N ALA A 94 -4.30 -13.90 4.38
CA ALA A 94 -4.47 -13.80 5.83
C ALA A 94 -4.91 -12.40 6.30
N ALA A 95 -5.20 -11.45 5.41
CA ALA A 95 -5.80 -10.17 5.77
C ALA A 95 -7.33 -10.31 5.86
N TYR A 96 -7.94 -9.68 6.86
CA TYR A 96 -9.37 -9.48 6.88
C TYR A 96 -9.71 -8.13 6.24
N ILE A 97 -10.54 -8.14 5.22
CA ILE A 97 -11.04 -6.93 4.58
C ILE A 97 -12.55 -7.06 4.47
N SER A 98 -13.26 -6.16 5.14
CA SER A 98 -14.72 -6.12 5.09
C SER A 98 -15.21 -5.93 3.65
N ALA A 99 -16.30 -6.60 3.29
CA ALA A 99 -16.97 -6.39 2.01
C ALA A 99 -17.57 -4.98 1.87
N ALA A 100 -17.76 -4.27 3.00
CA ALA A 100 -18.24 -2.89 3.04
C ALA A 100 -17.08 -1.87 3.09
N ALA A 101 -15.83 -2.28 2.93
CA ALA A 101 -14.69 -1.39 2.79
C ALA A 101 -14.40 -1.09 1.32
N GLU A 102 -13.97 0.14 1.04
CA GLU A 102 -13.55 0.58 -0.30
C GLU A 102 -12.03 0.72 -0.36
N LEU A 103 -11.40 0.15 -1.38
CA LEU A 103 -9.95 0.20 -1.56
C LEU A 103 -9.60 0.81 -2.91
N GLY A 104 -8.83 1.89 -2.88
CA GLY A 104 -8.32 2.57 -4.07
C GLY A 104 -7.28 1.74 -4.85
N ALA A 105 -7.13 2.08 -6.12
CA ALA A 105 -6.20 1.41 -7.04
C ALA A 105 -4.76 1.37 -6.48
N GLY A 106 -4.06 0.26 -6.68
CA GLY A 106 -2.68 0.08 -6.23
C GLY A 106 -2.48 0.00 -4.72
N SER A 107 -3.56 -0.09 -3.94
CA SER A 107 -3.47 -0.32 -2.50
C SER A 107 -2.97 -1.71 -2.18
N ILE A 108 -2.26 -1.83 -1.05
CA ILE A 108 -1.62 -3.07 -0.60
C ILE A 108 -2.07 -3.36 0.83
N VAL A 109 -2.65 -4.54 1.06
CA VAL A 109 -3.06 -5.00 2.39
C VAL A 109 -2.30 -6.29 2.70
N LEU A 110 -1.39 -6.23 3.66
CA LEU A 110 -0.44 -7.30 3.98
C LEU A 110 -0.97 -8.26 5.06
N GLY A 111 -0.18 -9.28 5.34
CA GLY A 111 -0.56 -10.42 6.18
C GLY A 111 -1.04 -10.03 7.59
N GLY A 112 -2.22 -10.53 7.97
CA GLY A 112 -2.84 -10.27 9.27
C GLY A 112 -3.37 -8.85 9.48
N ALA A 113 -3.33 -7.99 8.45
CA ALA A 113 -3.97 -6.68 8.50
C ALA A 113 -5.50 -6.80 8.54
N VAL A 114 -6.15 -5.83 9.16
CA VAL A 114 -7.61 -5.78 9.32
C VAL A 114 -8.13 -4.46 8.78
N VAL A 115 -9.11 -4.51 7.88
CA VAL A 115 -9.83 -3.33 7.36
C VAL A 115 -11.32 -3.54 7.62
N GLN A 116 -11.88 -2.71 8.49
CA GLN A 116 -13.24 -2.85 9.02
C GLN A 116 -14.31 -2.20 8.11
N PRO A 117 -15.62 -2.47 8.37
CA PRO A 117 -16.72 -1.92 7.57
C PRO A 117 -16.71 -0.40 7.50
N GLY A 118 -17.05 0.14 6.32
CA GLY A 118 -17.11 1.59 6.09
C GLY A 118 -15.74 2.28 5.98
N ALA A 119 -14.64 1.55 6.12
CA ALA A 119 -13.32 2.13 5.87
C ALA A 119 -13.14 2.41 4.37
N VAL A 120 -12.62 3.61 4.05
CA VAL A 120 -12.32 4.04 2.68
C VAL A 120 -10.84 4.33 2.56
N LEU A 121 -10.15 3.58 1.70
CA LEU A 121 -8.72 3.73 1.42
C LEU A 121 -8.53 4.35 0.05
N GLY A 122 -7.74 5.43 -0.02
CA GLY A 122 -7.34 6.07 -1.27
C GLY A 122 -6.39 5.23 -2.11
N GLU A 123 -5.98 5.79 -3.26
CA GLU A 123 -5.02 5.15 -4.16
C GLU A 123 -3.68 4.88 -3.46
N GLY A 124 -3.09 3.73 -3.72
CA GLY A 124 -1.74 3.41 -3.29
C GLY A 124 -1.52 3.32 -1.78
N VAL A 125 -2.57 3.22 -0.97
CA VAL A 125 -2.46 3.03 0.48
C VAL A 125 -1.75 1.72 0.82
N ILE A 126 -0.87 1.74 1.83
CA ILE A 126 -0.28 0.54 2.41
C ILE A 126 -0.89 0.30 3.78
N VAL A 127 -1.61 -0.81 3.96
CA VAL A 127 -1.97 -1.37 5.26
C VAL A 127 -1.03 -2.54 5.53
N ASN A 128 0.00 -2.27 6.33
CA ASN A 128 1.12 -3.19 6.51
C ASN A 128 0.77 -4.34 7.47
N THR A 129 1.71 -5.26 7.65
CA THR A 129 1.55 -6.48 8.45
C THR A 129 0.91 -6.20 9.81
N ARG A 130 -0.22 -6.86 10.12
CA ARG A 130 -0.99 -6.72 11.37
C ARG A 130 -1.47 -5.31 11.70
N ALA A 131 -1.46 -4.38 10.75
CA ALA A 131 -2.08 -3.07 10.96
C ALA A 131 -3.61 -3.18 10.97
N VAL A 132 -4.27 -2.31 11.73
CA VAL A 132 -5.72 -2.28 11.87
C VAL A 132 -6.25 -0.92 11.44
N VAL A 133 -7.23 -0.93 10.54
CA VAL A 133 -8.03 0.24 10.16
C VAL A 133 -9.47 -0.06 10.58
N GLU A 134 -9.93 0.65 11.59
CA GLU A 134 -11.27 0.45 12.15
C GLU A 134 -12.36 1.13 11.31
N HIS A 135 -13.62 0.85 11.69
CA HIS A 135 -14.83 1.24 10.97
C HIS A 135 -14.91 2.76 10.69
N ASP A 136 -15.53 3.14 9.56
CA ASP A 136 -15.84 4.52 9.16
C ASP A 136 -14.62 5.43 9.08
N THR A 137 -13.42 4.86 8.89
CA THR A 137 -12.14 5.58 8.80
C THR A 137 -11.81 5.90 7.34
N ALA A 138 -11.43 7.14 7.06
CA ALA A 138 -10.93 7.56 5.75
C ALA A 138 -9.40 7.66 5.76
N ILE A 139 -8.76 6.95 4.84
CA ILE A 139 -7.29 6.95 4.65
C ILE A 139 -6.96 7.60 3.31
N GLY A 140 -6.21 8.70 3.33
CA GLY A 140 -5.79 9.45 2.16
C GLY A 140 -4.87 8.67 1.22
N ALA A 141 -4.77 9.15 -0.02
CA ALA A 141 -3.98 8.50 -1.06
C ALA A 141 -2.49 8.42 -0.66
N GLY A 142 -1.84 7.30 -0.94
CA GLY A 142 -0.43 7.09 -0.66
C GLY A 142 -0.05 6.94 0.81
N ALA A 143 -1.00 7.05 1.74
CA ALA A 143 -0.72 6.89 3.17
C ALA A 143 -0.21 5.48 3.51
N HIS A 144 0.58 5.38 4.58
CA HIS A 144 1.16 4.13 5.04
C HIS A 144 0.83 3.87 6.51
N ILE A 145 0.01 2.86 6.75
CA ILE A 145 -0.29 2.34 8.08
C ILE A 145 0.73 1.24 8.35
N ALA A 146 1.77 1.55 9.12
CA ALA A 146 2.94 0.69 9.33
C ALA A 146 2.63 -0.58 10.15
N PRO A 147 3.57 -1.54 10.24
CA PRO A 147 3.32 -2.80 10.92
C PRO A 147 2.76 -2.63 12.33
N GLY A 148 1.64 -3.29 12.61
CA GLY A 148 1.01 -3.29 13.93
C GLY A 148 0.38 -1.96 14.37
N ALA A 149 0.36 -0.93 13.53
CA ALA A 149 -0.32 0.32 13.83
C ALA A 149 -1.85 0.14 13.85
N ILE A 150 -2.53 0.88 14.70
CA ILE A 150 -3.98 0.82 14.90
C ILE A 150 -4.57 2.20 14.66
N VAL A 151 -5.45 2.32 13.69
CA VAL A 151 -6.26 3.51 13.44
C VAL A 151 -7.68 3.19 13.88
N LEU A 152 -8.12 3.83 14.97
CA LEU A 152 -9.44 3.59 15.56
C LEU A 152 -10.57 4.25 14.73
N GLY A 153 -11.83 3.95 15.10
CA GLY A 153 -13.00 4.27 14.29
C GLY A 153 -13.20 5.77 14.02
N GLY A 154 -13.70 6.11 12.83
CA GLY A 154 -14.06 7.46 12.42
C GLY A 154 -12.90 8.42 12.20
N CYS A 155 -11.65 7.93 12.15
CA CYS A 155 -10.47 8.75 11.91
C CYS A 155 -10.39 9.26 10.46
N ARG A 156 -9.63 10.35 10.28
CA ARG A 156 -9.24 10.88 8.98
C ARG A 156 -7.72 10.95 8.90
N ILE A 157 -7.14 10.19 8.00
CA ILE A 157 -5.70 10.17 7.74
C ILE A 157 -5.45 10.83 6.39
N GLY A 158 -4.61 11.85 6.39
CA GLY A 158 -4.30 12.65 5.19
C GLY A 158 -3.49 11.90 4.13
N ASP A 159 -3.37 12.51 2.95
CA ASP A 159 -2.59 11.99 1.84
C ASP A 159 -1.11 11.87 2.24
N CYS A 160 -0.47 10.78 1.86
CA CYS A 160 0.94 10.51 2.15
C CYS A 160 1.33 10.59 3.64
N ALA A 161 0.35 10.51 4.54
CA ALA A 161 0.62 10.43 5.98
C ALA A 161 1.24 9.08 6.36
N MET A 162 2.07 9.10 7.39
CA MET A 162 2.75 7.91 7.92
C MET A 162 2.31 7.62 9.34
N ILE A 163 1.62 6.50 9.56
CA ILE A 163 1.32 6.01 10.91
C ILE A 163 2.39 4.99 11.29
N GLY A 164 3.28 5.38 12.17
CA GLY A 164 4.46 4.60 12.57
C GLY A 164 4.11 3.24 13.18
N ALA A 165 5.06 2.31 13.15
CA ALA A 165 4.83 0.94 13.62
C ALA A 165 4.34 0.91 15.08
N GLY A 166 3.25 0.18 15.32
CA GLY A 166 2.65 0.07 16.65
C GLY A 166 2.02 1.34 17.22
N ALA A 167 1.92 2.42 16.44
CA ALA A 167 1.23 3.63 16.87
C ALA A 167 -0.29 3.43 16.94
N VAL A 168 -0.96 4.20 17.79
CA VAL A 168 -2.42 4.18 17.94
C VAL A 168 -2.99 5.57 17.68
N VAL A 169 -3.84 5.68 16.65
CA VAL A 169 -4.63 6.88 16.36
C VAL A 169 -5.99 6.71 17.03
N LEU A 170 -6.34 7.66 17.91
CA LEU A 170 -7.55 7.58 18.74
C LEU A 170 -8.83 7.87 17.92
N PRO A 171 -10.01 7.43 18.41
CA PRO A 171 -11.27 7.56 17.67
C PRO A 171 -11.55 9.01 17.23
N GLY A 172 -11.96 9.19 15.97
CA GLY A 172 -12.30 10.49 15.39
C GLY A 172 -11.13 11.45 15.16
N ALA A 173 -9.89 11.05 15.48
CA ALA A 173 -8.72 11.91 15.31
C ALA A 173 -8.41 12.17 13.83
N VAL A 174 -7.74 13.31 13.59
CA VAL A 174 -7.30 13.74 12.27
C VAL A 174 -5.78 13.79 12.24
N VAL A 175 -5.18 13.11 11.25
CA VAL A 175 -3.76 13.20 10.91
C VAL A 175 -3.66 13.95 9.59
N GLY A 176 -2.84 15.01 9.51
CA GLY A 176 -2.70 15.86 8.32
C GLY A 176 -1.98 15.17 7.15
N ASP A 177 -2.04 15.81 5.97
CA ASP A 177 -1.31 15.35 4.80
C ASP A 177 0.21 15.36 5.08
N GLY A 178 0.89 14.29 4.70
CA GLY A 178 2.33 14.13 4.93
C GLY A 178 2.75 14.03 6.40
N GLU A 179 1.82 14.07 7.34
CA GLU A 179 2.13 14.02 8.77
C GLU A 179 2.67 12.65 9.18
N LEU A 180 3.66 12.66 10.06
CA LEU A 180 4.22 11.47 10.69
C LEU A 180 3.70 11.32 12.11
N VAL A 181 2.94 10.28 12.39
CA VAL A 181 2.71 9.78 13.74
C VAL A 181 3.85 8.84 14.10
N PRO A 182 4.73 9.15 15.07
CA PRO A 182 5.89 8.32 15.38
C PRO A 182 5.52 6.90 15.80
N ALA A 183 6.45 5.96 15.61
CA ALA A 183 6.26 4.59 16.07
C ALA A 183 5.98 4.54 17.58
N LEU A 184 5.06 3.65 17.99
CA LEU A 184 4.60 3.45 19.38
C LEU A 184 3.94 4.68 20.02
N ALA A 185 3.71 5.75 19.27
CA ALA A 185 3.02 6.95 19.77
C ALA A 185 1.50 6.76 19.82
N ARG A 186 0.85 7.56 20.67
CA ARG A 186 -0.58 7.81 20.66
C ARG A 186 -0.85 9.17 20.02
N HIS A 187 -1.79 9.25 19.07
CA HIS A 187 -2.19 10.47 18.39
C HIS A 187 -3.69 10.74 18.62
N GLY A 188 -4.03 12.00 18.85
CA GLY A 188 -5.39 12.47 19.15
C GLY A 188 -5.67 12.59 20.64
N ASP A 189 -6.78 13.26 20.97
CA ASP A 189 -7.27 13.42 22.32
C ASP A 189 -8.26 12.29 22.65
N PRO A 190 -8.30 11.82 23.92
CA PRO A 190 -9.34 10.88 24.32
C PRO A 190 -10.72 11.56 24.22
N ALA A 191 -11.67 10.85 23.62
CA ALA A 191 -13.06 11.30 23.53
C ALA A 191 -13.71 11.37 24.93
#